data_ec24dfb00d7f2f4b06ea2a6e39b03854
#
_entry.id   ec24dfb00d7f2f4b06ea2a6e39b03854
#
_cell.length_a   1.000
_cell.length_b   1.000
_cell.length_c   1.000
_cell.angle_alpha   90.00
_cell.angle_beta   90.00
_cell.angle_gamma   90.00
#
_symmetry.space_group_name_H-M   'P 1'
#
loop_
_entity.id
_entity.type
_entity.pdbx_description
1 polymer ?
#
loop_
_entity_poly.entity_id
_entity_poly.type
_entity_poly.pdbx_seq_one_letter_code
_entity_poly.pdbx_strand_id
1 'polypeptide(L)'
;IFLKEPFTKVTAISLGSVFLGCLLIIGIINYTQGAGLTLTLDLDPKYMVGNLVALASGLAYGLFLFFSRYRMDVDSDVRAYTNFIFAAITLGIINLIQQPKLDATNWLVLIAAAFITGAGAFYLLTVASKILLAGELATISYQETIMATILGVVLFSEPLSFMQILGGALIIIGGVIQIMSSARKVESADRDMAEAMVG
;
A
#
# COMPACT_ATOMS: atom_id res chain seq x y z
N ILE A 1 -16.88 6.06 -9.36
CA ILE A 1 -18.26 5.72 -9.74
C ILE A 1 -19.01 5.22 -8.49
N PHE A 2 -18.58 4.18 -7.82
CA PHE A 2 -19.30 3.58 -6.68
C PHE A 2 -19.23 4.44 -5.41
N LEU A 3 -18.08 5.00 -5.09
CA LEU A 3 -17.88 5.79 -3.87
C LEU A 3 -18.35 7.24 -4.01
N LYS A 4 -18.69 7.70 -5.24
CA LYS A 4 -19.07 9.09 -5.56
C LYS A 4 -18.06 10.14 -5.03
N GLU A 5 -16.83 9.75 -4.78
CA GLU A 5 -15.77 10.63 -4.31
C GLU A 5 -15.25 11.51 -5.46
N PRO A 6 -14.88 12.78 -5.20
CA PRO A 6 -14.34 13.67 -6.22
C PRO A 6 -12.92 13.20 -6.61
N PHE A 7 -12.79 12.70 -7.83
CA PHE A 7 -11.48 12.34 -8.39
C PHE A 7 -10.88 13.56 -9.08
N THR A 8 -9.94 14.20 -8.40
CA THR A 8 -9.33 15.44 -8.92
C THR A 8 -8.19 15.16 -9.90
N LYS A 9 -7.84 16.15 -10.74
CA LYS A 9 -6.67 16.07 -11.62
C LYS A 9 -5.38 15.86 -10.83
N VAL A 10 -5.26 16.45 -9.65
CA VAL A 10 -4.11 16.27 -8.75
C VAL A 10 -4.02 14.82 -8.30
N THR A 11 -5.11 14.23 -7.85
CA THR A 11 -5.16 12.81 -7.46
C THR A 11 -4.79 11.89 -8.63
N ALA A 12 -5.27 12.18 -9.85
CA ALA A 12 -4.91 11.41 -11.04
C ALA A 12 -3.41 11.47 -11.35
N ILE A 13 -2.81 12.67 -11.30
CA ILE A 13 -1.38 12.88 -11.56
C ILE A 13 -0.54 12.22 -10.46
N SER A 14 -0.90 12.39 -9.20
CA SER A 14 -0.21 11.78 -8.07
C SER A 14 -0.24 10.25 -8.17
N LEU A 15 -1.41 9.66 -8.40
CA LEU A 15 -1.57 8.22 -8.55
C LEU A 15 -0.79 7.69 -9.77
N GLY A 16 -0.83 8.39 -10.90
CA GLY A 16 -0.06 8.05 -12.10
C GLY A 16 1.45 8.10 -11.86
N SER A 17 1.95 9.13 -11.16
CA SER A 17 3.35 9.26 -10.77
C SER A 17 3.81 8.10 -9.88
N VAL A 18 3.00 7.77 -8.87
CA VAL A 18 3.29 6.68 -7.94
C VAL A 18 3.27 5.32 -8.64
N PHE A 19 2.28 5.09 -9.50
CA PHE A 19 2.18 3.86 -10.29
C PHE A 19 3.39 3.67 -11.21
N LEU A 20 3.79 4.73 -11.94
CA LEU A 20 4.99 4.71 -12.77
C LEU A 20 6.25 4.46 -11.92
N GLY A 21 6.36 5.09 -10.77
CA GLY A 21 7.45 4.88 -9.82
C GLY A 21 7.55 3.42 -9.37
N CYS A 22 6.42 2.78 -9.08
CA CYS A 22 6.39 1.35 -8.74
C CYS A 22 6.87 0.46 -9.89
N LEU A 23 6.47 0.75 -11.13
CA LEU A 23 6.92 -0.01 -12.30
C LEU A 23 8.44 0.07 -12.51
N LEU A 24 9.04 1.23 -12.18
CA LEU A 24 10.50 1.42 -12.21
C LEU A 24 11.20 0.67 -11.06
N ILE A 25 10.65 0.70 -9.84
CA ILE A 25 11.24 0.01 -8.68
C ILE A 25 11.20 -1.51 -8.86
N ILE A 26 10.09 -2.04 -9.32
CA ILE A 26 9.91 -3.47 -9.55
C ILE A 26 10.77 -3.96 -10.73
N GLY A 27 11.26 -3.04 -11.58
CA GLY A 27 12.11 -3.38 -12.72
C GLY A 27 11.33 -3.82 -13.97
N ILE A 28 10.01 -3.57 -14.02
CA ILE A 28 9.22 -3.77 -15.25
C ILE A 28 9.67 -2.79 -16.33
N ILE A 29 9.98 -1.56 -15.95
CA ILE A 29 10.59 -0.56 -16.82
C ILE A 29 12.05 -0.44 -16.46
N ASN A 30 12.94 -0.83 -17.38
CA ASN A 30 14.38 -0.80 -17.19
C ASN A 30 15.07 -0.02 -18.31
N TYR A 31 16.28 0.47 -18.02
CA TYR A 31 17.14 1.09 -19.01
C TYR A 31 18.35 0.19 -19.27
N THR A 32 18.47 -0.29 -20.50
CA THR A 32 19.61 -1.10 -20.94
C THR A 32 20.45 -0.29 -21.91
N GLN A 33 21.77 -0.20 -21.65
CA GLN A 33 22.69 0.48 -22.57
C GLN A 33 22.64 -0.18 -23.97
N GLY A 34 22.36 0.65 -24.98
CA GLY A 34 22.23 0.19 -26.36
C GLY A 34 20.80 -0.14 -26.82
N ALA A 35 19.91 -0.51 -25.93
CA ALA A 35 18.50 -0.78 -26.26
C ALA A 35 17.53 0.31 -25.76
N GLY A 36 18.00 1.23 -24.89
CA GLY A 36 17.17 2.27 -24.32
C GLY A 36 16.21 1.77 -23.23
N LEU A 37 15.02 2.36 -23.14
CA LEU A 37 13.96 1.93 -22.25
C LEU A 37 13.36 0.60 -22.73
N THR A 38 13.43 -0.41 -21.88
CA THR A 38 12.90 -1.75 -22.13
C THR A 38 11.81 -2.09 -21.14
N LEU A 39 10.73 -2.71 -21.61
CA LEU A 39 9.70 -3.32 -20.79
C LEU A 39 10.06 -4.80 -20.62
N THR A 40 10.43 -5.19 -19.42
CA THR A 40 10.77 -6.57 -19.08
C THR A 40 9.76 -7.12 -18.10
N LEU A 41 8.89 -8.00 -18.57
CA LEU A 41 8.08 -8.85 -17.71
C LEU A 41 8.80 -10.20 -17.62
N ASP A 42 9.37 -10.49 -16.46
CA ASP A 42 9.93 -11.81 -16.22
C ASP A 42 8.77 -12.79 -15.99
N LEU A 43 8.45 -13.54 -17.06
CA LEU A 43 7.42 -14.57 -17.08
C LEU A 43 8.02 -15.97 -16.92
N ASP A 44 9.17 -16.10 -16.25
CA ASP A 44 9.75 -17.42 -15.95
C ASP A 44 8.69 -18.31 -15.30
N PRO A 45 8.42 -19.50 -15.88
CA PRO A 45 7.45 -20.45 -15.34
C PRO A 45 7.69 -20.82 -13.87
N LYS A 46 8.94 -20.75 -13.41
CA LYS A 46 9.34 -20.97 -12.03
C LYS A 46 8.64 -20.02 -11.06
N TYR A 47 8.41 -18.76 -11.45
CA TYR A 47 7.80 -17.73 -10.61
C TYR A 47 6.33 -17.47 -10.94
N MET A 48 5.77 -18.13 -11.95
CA MET A 48 4.41 -17.87 -12.44
C MET A 48 3.36 -18.01 -11.33
N VAL A 49 3.44 -19.06 -10.51
CA VAL A 49 2.48 -19.27 -9.40
C VAL A 49 2.59 -18.15 -8.38
N GLY A 50 3.81 -17.76 -8.00
CA GLY A 50 4.05 -16.62 -7.10
C GLY A 50 3.49 -15.32 -7.66
N ASN A 51 3.70 -15.05 -8.94
CA ASN A 51 3.20 -13.84 -9.61
C ASN A 51 1.66 -13.81 -9.66
N LEU A 52 1.00 -14.94 -9.90
CA LEU A 52 -0.46 -15.06 -9.88
C LEU A 52 -1.02 -14.83 -8.47
N VAL A 53 -0.38 -15.42 -7.46
CA VAL A 53 -0.76 -15.22 -6.05
C VAL A 53 -0.56 -13.75 -5.64
N ALA A 54 0.53 -13.12 -6.04
CA ALA A 54 0.80 -11.71 -5.79
C ALA A 54 -0.27 -10.81 -6.44
N LEU A 55 -0.65 -11.10 -7.69
CA LEU A 55 -1.73 -10.38 -8.38
C LEU A 55 -3.07 -10.52 -7.65
N ALA A 56 -3.42 -11.75 -7.25
CA ALA A 56 -4.64 -12.03 -6.50
C ALA A 56 -4.63 -11.30 -5.14
N SER A 57 -3.49 -11.27 -4.46
CA SER A 57 -3.29 -10.52 -3.20
C SER A 57 -3.49 -9.01 -3.40
N GLY A 58 -2.92 -8.44 -4.47
CA GLY A 58 -3.09 -7.02 -4.81
C GLY A 58 -4.55 -6.66 -5.10
N LEU A 59 -5.27 -7.52 -5.82
CA LEU A 59 -6.70 -7.35 -6.06
C LEU A 59 -7.51 -7.43 -4.75
N ALA A 60 -7.21 -8.40 -3.90
CA ALA A 60 -7.86 -8.55 -2.59
C ALA A 60 -7.60 -7.32 -1.68
N TYR A 61 -6.38 -6.80 -1.69
CA TYR A 61 -6.02 -5.59 -0.95
C TYR A 61 -6.77 -4.36 -1.48
N GLY A 62 -6.85 -4.19 -2.80
CA GLY A 62 -7.65 -3.13 -3.42
C GLY A 62 -9.14 -3.20 -3.06
N LEU A 63 -9.71 -4.40 -3.07
CA LEU A 63 -11.09 -4.63 -2.63
C LEU A 63 -11.26 -4.34 -1.13
N PHE A 64 -10.30 -4.71 -0.30
CA PHE A 64 -10.30 -4.37 1.12
C PHE A 64 -10.35 -2.85 1.34
N LEU A 65 -9.50 -2.09 0.68
CA LEU A 65 -9.51 -0.63 0.77
C LEU A 65 -10.84 -0.03 0.27
N PHE A 66 -11.36 -0.55 -0.83
CA PHE A 66 -12.65 -0.14 -1.38
C PHE A 66 -13.79 -0.40 -0.39
N PHE A 67 -13.93 -1.62 0.14
CA PHE A 67 -14.98 -1.95 1.09
C PHE A 67 -14.81 -1.23 2.43
N SER A 68 -13.57 -0.98 2.84
CA SER A 68 -13.26 -0.20 4.04
C SER A 68 -13.79 1.22 3.92
N ARG A 69 -13.73 1.81 2.74
CA ARG A 69 -14.28 3.13 2.46
C ARG A 69 -15.77 3.12 2.20
N TYR A 70 -16.28 2.08 1.53
CA TYR A 70 -17.71 1.94 1.24
C TYR A 70 -18.57 1.76 2.48
N ARG A 71 -18.08 1.05 3.49
CA ARG A 71 -18.76 0.75 4.76
C ARG A 71 -18.15 1.52 5.94
N MET A 72 -18.15 2.86 5.83
CA MET A 72 -17.69 3.73 6.93
C MET A 72 -18.59 3.68 8.17
N ASP A 73 -19.80 3.15 8.04
CA ASP A 73 -20.75 2.90 9.13
C ASP A 73 -20.27 1.84 10.12
N VAL A 74 -19.36 0.96 9.69
CA VAL A 74 -18.79 -0.08 10.56
C VAL A 74 -17.60 0.48 11.35
N ASP A 75 -17.57 0.24 12.65
CA ASP A 75 -16.49 0.65 13.52
C ASP A 75 -15.14 0.03 13.12
N SER A 76 -14.06 0.82 13.24
CA SER A 76 -12.71 0.39 12.88
C SER A 76 -12.29 -0.86 13.63
N ASP A 77 -12.65 -0.95 14.91
CA ASP A 77 -12.33 -2.08 15.78
C ASP A 77 -13.01 -3.35 15.28
N VAL A 78 -14.33 -3.29 15.04
CA VAL A 78 -15.11 -4.42 14.52
C VAL A 78 -14.53 -4.91 13.20
N ARG A 79 -14.15 -3.99 12.32
CA ARG A 79 -13.56 -4.32 11.04
C ARG A 79 -12.19 -4.99 11.18
N ALA A 80 -11.33 -4.44 12.05
CA ALA A 80 -10.03 -5.00 12.34
C ALA A 80 -10.15 -6.40 12.94
N TYR A 81 -10.97 -6.57 13.98
CA TYR A 81 -11.20 -7.88 14.61
C TYR A 81 -11.72 -8.91 13.61
N THR A 82 -12.69 -8.55 12.78
CA THR A 82 -13.24 -9.45 11.77
C THR A 82 -12.17 -9.95 10.81
N ASN A 83 -11.35 -9.02 10.28
CA ASN A 83 -10.25 -9.38 9.38
C ASN A 83 -9.22 -10.30 10.06
N PHE A 84 -8.86 -10.03 11.32
CA PHE A 84 -7.91 -10.87 12.05
C PHE A 84 -8.47 -12.26 12.36
N ILE A 85 -9.75 -12.37 12.69
CA ILE A 85 -10.39 -13.66 12.92
C ILE A 85 -10.37 -14.51 11.64
N PHE A 86 -10.78 -13.95 10.50
CA PHE A 86 -10.76 -14.67 9.22
C PHE A 86 -9.33 -15.04 8.80
N ALA A 87 -8.37 -14.15 8.96
CA ALA A 87 -6.97 -14.44 8.70
C ALA A 87 -6.43 -15.54 9.60
N ALA A 88 -6.74 -15.49 10.92
CA ALA A 88 -6.32 -16.50 11.89
C ALA A 88 -6.89 -17.88 11.57
N ILE A 89 -8.18 -17.96 11.21
CA ILE A 89 -8.82 -19.23 10.82
C ILE A 89 -8.15 -19.77 9.56
N THR A 90 -8.01 -18.96 8.51
CA THR A 90 -7.45 -19.40 7.23
C THR A 90 -6.00 -19.86 7.38
N LEU A 91 -5.15 -19.03 8.01
CA LEU A 91 -3.75 -19.36 8.26
C LEU A 91 -3.60 -20.51 9.27
N GLY A 92 -4.49 -20.62 10.24
CA GLY A 92 -4.54 -21.74 11.18
C GLY A 92 -4.79 -23.08 10.46
N ILE A 93 -5.74 -23.14 9.54
CA ILE A 93 -5.99 -24.32 8.72
C ILE A 93 -4.76 -24.67 7.87
N ILE A 94 -4.14 -23.69 7.20
CA ILE A 94 -2.94 -23.91 6.40
C ILE A 94 -1.79 -24.42 7.27
N ASN A 95 -1.60 -23.85 8.47
CA ASN A 95 -0.57 -24.27 9.41
C ASN A 95 -0.77 -25.70 9.92
N LEU A 96 -2.02 -26.11 10.17
CA LEU A 96 -2.34 -27.49 10.55
C LEU A 96 -2.01 -28.50 9.45
N ILE A 97 -2.13 -28.10 8.17
CA ILE A 97 -1.81 -28.93 7.01
C ILE A 97 -0.29 -28.99 6.80
N GLN A 98 0.40 -27.85 6.85
CA GLN A 98 1.83 -27.77 6.53
C GLN A 98 2.76 -28.13 7.69
N GLN A 99 2.29 -27.96 8.95
CA GLN A 99 3.01 -28.24 10.19
C GLN A 99 4.47 -27.71 10.18
N PRO A 100 4.70 -26.40 9.92
CA PRO A 100 6.04 -25.85 9.88
C PRO A 100 6.73 -26.00 11.23
N LYS A 101 7.98 -26.49 11.22
CA LYS A 101 8.79 -26.57 12.44
C LYS A 101 9.48 -25.22 12.65
N LEU A 102 9.16 -24.57 13.75
CA LEU A 102 9.76 -23.29 14.15
C LEU A 102 10.45 -23.45 15.49
N ASP A 103 11.64 -22.89 15.62
CA ASP A 103 12.34 -22.77 16.89
C ASP A 103 11.79 -21.60 17.75
N ALA A 104 12.19 -21.53 19.01
CA ALA A 104 11.69 -20.53 19.96
C ALA A 104 12.02 -19.09 19.50
N THR A 105 13.18 -18.88 18.89
CA THR A 105 13.61 -17.56 18.40
C THR A 105 12.70 -17.08 17.27
N ASN A 106 12.39 -17.95 16.32
CA ASN A 106 11.48 -17.63 15.21
C ASN A 106 10.05 -17.33 15.71
N TRP A 107 9.59 -18.01 16.76
CA TRP A 107 8.31 -17.70 17.39
C TRP A 107 8.26 -16.30 17.99
N LEU A 108 9.32 -15.85 18.68
CA LEU A 108 9.39 -14.49 19.23
C LEU A 108 9.35 -13.44 18.14
N VAL A 109 10.10 -13.64 17.06
CA VAL A 109 10.11 -12.72 15.91
C VAL A 109 8.73 -12.66 15.26
N LEU A 110 8.06 -13.80 15.06
CA LEU A 110 6.72 -13.85 14.50
C LEU A 110 5.68 -13.15 15.38
N ILE A 111 5.74 -13.34 16.70
CA ILE A 111 4.83 -12.67 17.63
C ILE A 111 5.06 -11.15 17.58
N ALA A 112 6.31 -10.69 17.62
CA ALA A 112 6.63 -9.27 17.52
C ALA A 112 6.14 -8.67 16.19
N ALA A 113 6.39 -9.35 15.07
CA ALA A 113 5.89 -8.96 13.76
C ALA A 113 4.36 -8.90 13.72
N ALA A 114 3.66 -9.90 14.27
CA ALA A 114 2.20 -9.94 14.31
C ALA A 114 1.60 -8.75 15.09
N PHE A 115 2.22 -8.32 16.19
CA PHE A 115 1.76 -7.16 16.95
C PHE A 115 2.05 -5.85 16.23
N ILE A 116 3.25 -5.66 15.69
CA ILE A 116 3.68 -4.40 15.09
C ILE A 116 3.06 -4.22 13.71
N THR A 117 3.30 -5.16 12.80
CA THR A 117 2.88 -5.05 11.39
C THR A 117 1.46 -5.58 11.17
N GLY A 118 1.06 -6.62 11.89
CA GLY A 118 -0.28 -7.16 11.82
C GLY A 118 -1.28 -6.25 12.54
N ALA A 119 -1.33 -6.30 13.87
CA ALA A 119 -2.35 -5.60 14.63
C ALA A 119 -2.20 -4.07 14.56
N GLY A 120 -1.00 -3.55 14.82
CA GLY A 120 -0.74 -2.09 14.89
C GLY A 120 -0.93 -1.41 13.54
N ALA A 121 -0.18 -1.80 12.54
CA ALA A 121 -0.21 -1.15 11.22
C ALA A 121 -1.58 -1.32 10.53
N PHE A 122 -2.18 -2.51 10.64
CA PHE A 122 -3.47 -2.78 10.02
C PHE A 122 -4.62 -2.00 10.70
N TYR A 123 -4.58 -1.86 12.02
CA TYR A 123 -5.53 -1.01 12.75
C TYR A 123 -5.42 0.45 12.29
N LEU A 124 -4.20 0.99 12.23
CA LEU A 124 -3.96 2.35 11.74
C LEU A 124 -4.45 2.55 10.30
N LEU A 125 -4.25 1.58 9.41
CA LEU A 125 -4.77 1.59 8.05
C LEU A 125 -6.30 1.65 8.04
N THR A 126 -6.96 0.88 8.92
CA THR A 126 -8.42 0.86 9.04
C THR A 126 -8.95 2.21 9.53
N VAL A 127 -8.27 2.85 10.48
CA VAL A 127 -8.61 4.20 10.94
C VAL A 127 -8.40 5.22 9.82
N ALA A 128 -7.25 5.18 9.15
CA ALA A 128 -6.94 6.07 8.02
C ALA A 128 -7.97 5.96 6.89
N SER A 129 -8.49 4.77 6.61
CA SER A 129 -9.52 4.55 5.59
C SER A 129 -10.85 5.27 5.86
N LYS A 130 -11.12 5.67 7.11
CA LYS A 130 -12.29 6.49 7.46
C LYS A 130 -12.08 7.97 7.21
N ILE A 131 -10.84 8.44 7.29
CA ILE A 131 -10.48 9.85 7.23
C ILE A 131 -10.13 10.26 5.80
N LEU A 132 -9.36 9.43 5.10
CA LEU A 132 -8.83 9.71 3.78
C LEU A 132 -9.75 9.21 2.66
N LEU A 133 -9.79 9.94 1.55
CA LEU A 133 -10.45 9.45 0.33
C LEU A 133 -9.70 8.25 -0.24
N ALA A 134 -10.40 7.39 -1.00
CA ALA A 134 -9.80 6.17 -1.54
C ALA A 134 -8.54 6.42 -2.38
N GLY A 135 -8.56 7.46 -3.23
CA GLY A 135 -7.39 7.85 -4.03
C GLY A 135 -6.23 8.41 -3.21
N GLU A 136 -6.52 9.10 -2.11
CA GLU A 136 -5.51 9.62 -1.17
C GLU A 136 -4.85 8.48 -0.41
N LEU A 137 -5.67 7.58 0.14
CA LEU A 137 -5.20 6.40 0.87
C LEU A 137 -4.33 5.50 -0.03
N ALA A 138 -4.77 5.24 -1.27
CA ALA A 138 -4.01 4.48 -2.24
C ALA A 138 -2.64 5.12 -2.52
N THR A 139 -2.60 6.44 -2.79
CA THR A 139 -1.35 7.15 -3.09
C THR A 139 -0.37 7.09 -1.91
N ILE A 140 -0.87 7.28 -0.68
CA ILE A 140 -0.03 7.24 0.53
C ILE A 140 0.46 5.81 0.81
N SER A 141 -0.37 4.80 0.59
CA SER A 141 0.00 3.39 0.79
C SER A 141 1.20 2.95 -0.05
N TYR A 142 1.42 3.56 -1.21
CA TYR A 142 2.61 3.26 -2.02
C TYR A 142 3.95 3.67 -1.38
N GLN A 143 3.95 4.47 -0.30
CA GLN A 143 5.17 4.75 0.48
C GLN A 143 5.75 3.47 1.10
N GLU A 144 4.93 2.43 1.28
CA GLU A 144 5.36 1.09 1.68
C GLU A 144 6.45 0.54 0.76
N THR A 145 6.32 0.75 -0.55
CA THR A 145 7.32 0.30 -1.56
C THR A 145 8.69 0.95 -1.33
N ILE A 146 8.71 2.21 -0.91
CA ILE A 146 9.96 2.92 -0.60
C ILE A 146 10.61 2.31 0.64
N MET A 147 9.81 2.09 1.69
CA MET A 147 10.32 1.47 2.93
C MET A 147 10.83 0.05 2.67
N ALA A 148 10.12 -0.74 1.88
CA ALA A 148 10.58 -2.07 1.47
C ALA A 148 11.92 -2.01 0.72
N THR A 149 12.07 -1.07 -0.21
CA THR A 149 13.31 -0.87 -0.96
C THR A 149 14.46 -0.45 -0.04
N ILE A 150 14.24 0.49 0.88
CA ILE A 150 15.26 0.92 1.86
C ILE A 150 15.70 -0.26 2.73
N LEU A 151 14.75 -1.05 3.23
CA LEU A 151 15.05 -2.22 4.04
C LEU A 151 15.80 -3.29 3.25
N GLY A 152 15.48 -3.51 1.98
CA GLY A 152 16.20 -4.39 1.06
C GLY A 152 17.67 -4.00 0.96
N VAL A 153 17.94 -2.70 0.75
CA VAL A 153 19.33 -2.19 0.71
C VAL A 153 20.04 -2.32 2.04
N VAL A 154 19.39 -1.89 3.14
CA VAL A 154 20.05 -1.81 4.46
C VAL A 154 20.27 -3.18 5.07
N LEU A 155 19.28 -4.08 4.99
CA LEU A 155 19.33 -5.39 5.65
C LEU A 155 19.95 -6.49 4.76
N PHE A 156 19.75 -6.41 3.45
CA PHE A 156 20.19 -7.45 2.51
C PHE A 156 21.30 -6.98 1.57
N SER A 157 21.76 -5.70 1.70
CA SER A 157 22.81 -5.12 0.86
C SER A 157 22.49 -5.20 -0.64
N GLU A 158 21.21 -5.08 -0.99
CA GLU A 158 20.77 -5.10 -2.37
C GLU A 158 21.25 -3.83 -3.11
N PRO A 159 21.89 -3.97 -4.29
CA PRO A 159 22.32 -2.82 -5.06
C PRO A 159 21.10 -2.08 -5.65
N LEU A 160 21.04 -0.75 -5.47
CA LEU A 160 20.02 0.07 -6.12
C LEU A 160 20.42 0.43 -7.54
N SER A 161 19.56 0.15 -8.49
CA SER A 161 19.69 0.65 -9.85
C SER A 161 19.26 2.12 -9.95
N PHE A 162 19.76 2.82 -10.97
CA PHE A 162 19.34 4.20 -11.24
C PHE A 162 17.83 4.32 -11.49
N MET A 163 17.22 3.33 -12.13
CA MET A 163 15.76 3.29 -12.35
C MET A 163 14.96 3.14 -11.05
N GLN A 164 15.47 2.38 -10.10
CA GLN A 164 14.84 2.26 -8.77
C GLN A 164 14.90 3.58 -7.99
N ILE A 165 16.00 4.31 -8.08
CA ILE A 165 16.14 5.64 -7.46
C ILE A 165 15.13 6.63 -8.08
N LEU A 166 15.03 6.66 -9.42
CA LEU A 166 14.02 7.48 -10.11
C LEU A 166 12.59 7.08 -9.72
N GLY A 167 12.32 5.79 -9.65
CA GLY A 167 11.02 5.26 -9.22
C GLY A 167 10.66 5.71 -7.80
N GLY A 168 11.61 5.60 -6.87
CA GLY A 168 11.45 6.09 -5.49
C GLY A 168 11.16 7.59 -5.43
N ALA A 169 11.88 8.38 -6.21
CA ALA A 169 11.64 9.83 -6.30
C ALA A 169 10.22 10.14 -6.81
N LEU A 170 9.73 9.44 -7.84
CA LEU A 170 8.38 9.62 -8.37
C LEU A 170 7.31 9.27 -7.33
N ILE A 171 7.51 8.21 -6.53
CA ILE A 171 6.59 7.83 -5.44
C ILE A 171 6.56 8.92 -4.37
N ILE A 172 7.72 9.41 -3.93
CA ILE A 172 7.81 10.48 -2.92
C ILE A 172 7.12 11.75 -3.42
N ILE A 173 7.43 12.19 -4.62
CA ILE A 173 6.84 13.39 -5.21
C ILE A 173 5.33 13.26 -5.34
N GLY A 174 4.84 12.14 -5.88
CA GLY A 174 3.41 11.87 -5.99
C GLY A 174 2.70 11.87 -4.63
N GLY A 175 3.29 11.23 -3.62
CA GLY A 175 2.78 11.21 -2.26
C GLY A 175 2.72 12.60 -1.63
N VAL A 176 3.79 13.38 -1.75
CA VAL A 176 3.86 14.75 -1.21
C VAL A 176 2.81 15.64 -1.88
N ILE A 177 2.69 15.61 -3.21
CA ILE A 177 1.68 16.38 -3.94
C ILE A 177 0.27 16.02 -3.45
N GLN A 178 0.00 14.73 -3.25
CA GLN A 178 -1.30 14.28 -2.75
C GLN A 178 -1.57 14.79 -1.34
N ILE A 179 -0.63 14.65 -0.41
CA ILE A 179 -0.77 15.11 0.97
C ILE A 179 -1.02 16.61 1.02
N MET A 180 -0.24 17.41 0.26
CA MET A 180 -0.41 18.86 0.20
C MET A 180 -1.78 19.27 -0.37
N SER A 181 -2.27 18.53 -1.38
CA SER A 181 -3.60 18.78 -1.95
C SER A 181 -4.71 18.47 -0.94
N SER A 182 -4.57 17.39 -0.18
CA SER A 182 -5.55 17.00 0.83
C SER A 182 -5.58 18.00 1.99
N ALA A 183 -4.42 18.41 2.48
CA ALA A 183 -4.31 19.42 3.55
C ALA A 183 -4.98 20.76 3.16
N ARG A 184 -4.79 21.24 1.93
CA ARG A 184 -5.43 22.47 1.44
C ARG A 184 -6.96 22.37 1.39
N LYS A 185 -7.50 21.20 1.07
CA LYS A 185 -8.96 20.99 1.06
C LYS A 185 -9.56 21.05 2.46
N VAL A 186 -8.88 20.48 3.44
CA VAL A 186 -9.32 20.55 4.85
C VAL A 186 -9.31 22.01 5.31
N GLU A 187 -8.22 22.74 5.07
CA GLU A 187 -8.08 24.13 5.45
C GLU A 187 -9.14 25.05 4.80
N SER A 188 -9.47 24.81 3.52
CA SER A 188 -10.53 25.57 2.86
C SER A 188 -11.91 25.28 3.45
N ALA A 189 -12.21 24.01 3.73
CA ALA A 189 -13.48 23.64 4.34
C ALA A 189 -13.65 24.22 5.77
N ASP A 190 -12.57 24.25 6.55
CA ASP A 190 -12.58 24.87 7.88
C ASP A 190 -12.81 26.38 7.81
N ARG A 191 -12.24 27.09 6.83
CA ARG A 191 -12.48 28.52 6.61
C ARG A 191 -13.94 28.79 6.23
N ASP A 192 -14.47 28.01 5.27
CA ASP A 192 -15.86 28.17 4.81
C ASP A 192 -16.85 27.95 5.98
N MET A 193 -16.57 26.98 6.86
CA MET A 193 -17.38 26.75 8.05
C MET A 193 -17.26 27.91 9.06
N ALA A 194 -16.06 28.43 9.26
CA ALA A 194 -15.85 29.57 10.18
C ALA A 194 -16.57 30.83 9.68
N GLU A 195 -16.52 31.11 8.38
CA GLU A 195 -17.24 32.24 7.78
C GLU A 195 -18.76 32.08 7.90
N ALA A 196 -19.28 30.86 7.71
CA ALA A 196 -20.72 30.59 7.85
C ALA A 196 -21.24 30.70 9.30
N MET A 197 -20.36 30.62 10.30
CA MET A 197 -20.71 30.80 11.72
C MET A 197 -20.72 32.27 12.17
N VAL A 198 -20.09 33.16 11.42
CA VAL A 198 -19.92 34.57 11.78
C VAL A 198 -20.89 35.50 11.02
N GLY A 199 -21.48 35.05 9.91
CA GLY A 199 -22.47 35.74 9.11
C GLY A 199 -23.90 35.35 9.45
#